data_5c90dd0aeae306f596649877632c6f90
#
_entry.id   5c90dd0aeae306f596649877632c6f90
#
_cell.length_a   1.000
_cell.length_b   1.000
_cell.length_c   1.000
_cell.angle_alpha   90.00
_cell.angle_beta   90.00
_cell.angle_gamma   90.00
#
_symmetry.space_group_name_H-M   'P 1'
#
loop_
_entity.id
_entity.type
_entity.pdbx_description
1 polymer ?
#
loop_
_entity_poly.entity_id
_entity_poly.type
_entity_poly.pdbx_seq_one_letter_code
_entity_poly.pdbx_strand_id
1 'polypeptide(L)'
;MDYLDIKGINERKLKVQKQIDKIKEKAERVQNIKIQPTFKHMIKSTDIVKKYIIKHKRKVFGGMAINEAIRKKSKKDTFYTKEDFPDFDFYSPEPITDMVNISNLLVQAGFKNVSAKEAFHPNTYKIKAENYSNEIADISYVWSYIYYKIPTFVINGIHFVSPKYQIMDVYRILTNPMTGWHKIEKQYNRARLLEQFYILPETKQLLKKYKSKILDKRNTFKYVTTLKEKIINDIVENNKDIILVGDYAYNTLIKMSKINSYSKKLIIPDEISLIIKENNYDKFIDSIIKYMKKCKICTNKKKIKITKFSPFLELYDKSARISINGHYVIRIYSTEICLPYQVFDNIKIGTYHLIMLFLYSRKFRSSIAKNYKNNSIYEYMLANLEYARERYFKKKSKIGIERTPFRELQVECMGTEIFTPFHYYVLRKQGVKNRGFEYFPKRGIKTPAEMKKNYFYPNRSGNKEKDEIIINNNETVIKK
;
A
#
# COMPACT_ATOMS: atom_id res chain seq x y z
N MET A 1 -6.04 -48.74 -34.70
CA MET A 1 -5.33 -47.54 -34.16
C MET A 1 -6.26 -46.97 -33.10
N ASP A 2 -5.95 -47.30 -31.83
CA ASP A 2 -6.72 -46.79 -30.70
C ASP A 2 -6.48 -45.29 -30.61
N TYR A 3 -7.54 -44.55 -30.83
CA TYR A 3 -7.54 -43.11 -30.54
C TYR A 3 -7.20 -42.94 -29.06
N LEU A 4 -5.98 -42.51 -28.76
CA LEU A 4 -5.57 -42.09 -27.41
C LEU A 4 -6.63 -41.15 -26.89
N ASP A 5 -7.30 -41.56 -25.82
CA ASP A 5 -8.26 -40.69 -25.11
C ASP A 5 -7.56 -39.47 -24.52
N ILE A 6 -7.38 -38.44 -25.36
CA ILE A 6 -6.71 -37.19 -25.01
C ILE A 6 -7.38 -36.52 -23.83
N LYS A 7 -8.69 -36.67 -23.68
CA LYS A 7 -9.45 -36.10 -22.55
C LYS A 7 -9.10 -36.80 -21.24
N GLY A 8 -9.07 -38.13 -21.24
CA GLY A 8 -8.65 -38.91 -20.06
C GLY A 8 -7.19 -38.69 -19.68
N ILE A 9 -6.29 -38.49 -20.68
CA ILE A 9 -4.90 -38.13 -20.42
C ILE A 9 -4.80 -36.75 -19.74
N ASN A 10 -5.55 -35.76 -20.21
CA ASN A 10 -5.52 -34.43 -19.63
C ASN A 10 -6.11 -34.39 -18.21
N GLU A 11 -7.18 -35.12 -17.96
CA GLU A 11 -7.74 -35.26 -16.61
C GLU A 11 -6.77 -35.95 -15.66
N ARG A 12 -6.05 -36.99 -16.14
CA ARG A 12 -5.02 -37.67 -15.35
C ARG A 12 -3.85 -36.74 -15.05
N LYS A 13 -3.38 -35.96 -16.03
CA LYS A 13 -2.32 -34.97 -15.85
C LYS A 13 -2.70 -33.95 -14.80
N LEU A 14 -3.93 -33.46 -14.83
CA LEU A 14 -4.43 -32.49 -13.84
C LEU A 14 -4.48 -33.07 -12.42
N LYS A 15 -4.89 -34.35 -12.28
CA LYS A 15 -4.87 -35.05 -10.99
C LYS A 15 -3.45 -35.26 -10.47
N VAL A 16 -2.53 -35.64 -11.35
CA VAL A 16 -1.10 -35.81 -11.02
C VAL A 16 -0.49 -34.48 -10.62
N GLN A 17 -0.76 -33.39 -11.34
CA GLN A 17 -0.26 -32.05 -10.99
C GLN A 17 -0.71 -31.63 -9.59
N LYS A 18 -1.99 -31.79 -9.26
CA LYS A 18 -2.51 -31.52 -7.90
C LYS A 18 -1.83 -32.37 -6.81
N GLN A 19 -1.46 -33.61 -7.16
CA GLN A 19 -0.75 -34.49 -6.23
C GLN A 19 0.70 -34.08 -6.06
N ILE A 20 1.36 -33.65 -7.16
CA ILE A 20 2.73 -33.10 -7.13
C ILE A 20 2.78 -31.87 -6.24
N ASP A 21 1.84 -30.94 -6.39
CA ASP A 21 1.79 -29.71 -5.60
C ASP A 21 1.65 -30.02 -4.09
N LYS A 22 0.79 -30.98 -3.73
CA LYS A 22 0.65 -31.46 -2.33
C LYS A 22 1.93 -32.14 -1.81
N ILE A 23 2.61 -32.91 -2.66
CA ILE A 23 3.88 -33.58 -2.27
C ILE A 23 4.98 -32.55 -2.10
N LYS A 24 5.09 -31.57 -3.00
CA LYS A 24 6.06 -30.47 -2.86
C LYS A 24 5.84 -29.72 -1.54
N GLU A 25 4.61 -29.31 -1.27
CA GLU A 25 4.27 -28.60 -0.04
C GLU A 25 4.63 -29.43 1.20
N LYS A 26 4.30 -30.72 1.19
CA LYS A 26 4.64 -31.64 2.29
C LYS A 26 6.15 -31.85 2.42
N ALA A 27 6.86 -32.01 1.31
CA ALA A 27 8.31 -32.20 1.30
C ALA A 27 9.03 -30.96 1.81
N GLU A 28 8.59 -29.77 1.39
CA GLU A 28 9.12 -28.49 1.86
C GLU A 28 8.90 -28.33 3.39
N ARG A 29 7.74 -28.68 3.90
CA ARG A 29 7.46 -28.68 5.35
C ARG A 29 8.39 -29.63 6.10
N VAL A 30 8.53 -30.88 5.63
CA VAL A 30 9.40 -31.87 6.27
C VAL A 30 10.87 -31.44 6.20
N GLN A 31 11.32 -30.86 5.08
CA GLN A 31 12.65 -30.33 4.94
C GLN A 31 12.91 -29.19 5.90
N ASN A 32 11.97 -28.23 6.00
CA ASN A 32 12.06 -27.12 6.92
C ASN A 32 12.15 -27.59 8.38
N ILE A 33 11.35 -28.58 8.78
CA ILE A 33 11.40 -29.18 10.13
C ILE A 33 12.73 -29.89 10.39
N LYS A 34 13.33 -30.58 9.40
CA LYS A 34 14.58 -31.31 9.56
C LYS A 34 15.83 -30.44 9.52
N ILE A 35 15.82 -29.37 8.73
CA ILE A 35 16.98 -28.48 8.57
C ILE A 35 16.99 -27.38 9.63
N GLN A 36 15.82 -26.99 10.15
CA GLN A 36 15.71 -25.98 11.19
C GLN A 36 16.02 -26.58 12.57
N PRO A 37 16.52 -25.75 13.49
CA PRO A 37 16.81 -26.18 14.85
C PRO A 37 15.55 -26.71 15.51
N THR A 38 15.76 -27.49 16.54
CA THR A 38 14.70 -28.19 17.23
C THR A 38 13.46 -27.30 17.41
N PHE A 39 12.31 -27.81 17.06
CA PHE A 39 10.97 -27.22 17.25
C PHE A 39 10.84 -26.46 18.58
N LYS A 40 11.50 -26.95 19.63
CA LYS A 40 11.59 -26.31 20.95
C LYS A 40 12.25 -24.92 20.90
N HIS A 41 13.29 -24.73 20.09
CA HIS A 41 13.95 -23.44 19.95
C HIS A 41 13.07 -22.45 19.18
N MET A 42 12.36 -22.90 18.15
CA MET A 42 11.43 -22.04 17.40
C MET A 42 10.28 -21.57 18.30
N ILE A 43 9.67 -22.46 19.08
CA ILE A 43 8.65 -22.09 20.07
C ILE A 43 9.22 -21.03 21.02
N LYS A 44 10.42 -21.27 21.57
CA LYS A 44 11.03 -20.36 22.55
C LYS A 44 11.29 -18.97 21.96
N SER A 45 11.82 -18.87 20.75
CA SER A 45 12.05 -17.57 20.08
C SER A 45 10.75 -16.85 19.77
N THR A 46 9.75 -17.56 19.26
CA THR A 46 8.41 -17.05 18.99
C THR A 46 7.74 -16.52 20.26
N ASP A 47 7.86 -17.23 21.39
CA ASP A 47 7.29 -16.79 22.67
C ASP A 47 7.97 -15.53 23.22
N ILE A 48 9.28 -15.38 23.03
CA ILE A 48 10.00 -14.16 23.42
C ILE A 48 9.47 -12.95 22.65
N VAL A 49 9.39 -13.07 21.33
CA VAL A 49 8.88 -11.98 20.46
C VAL A 49 7.41 -11.69 20.79
N LYS A 50 6.59 -12.72 20.97
CA LYS A 50 5.18 -12.59 21.34
C LYS A 50 4.99 -11.83 22.66
N LYS A 51 5.74 -12.20 23.70
CA LYS A 51 5.71 -11.50 25.00
C LYS A 51 6.11 -10.04 24.87
N TYR A 52 7.13 -9.76 24.06
CA TYR A 52 7.56 -8.40 23.77
C TYR A 52 6.47 -7.59 23.08
N ILE A 53 5.86 -8.12 22.01
CA ILE A 53 4.77 -7.51 21.24
C ILE A 53 3.59 -7.17 22.16
N ILE A 54 3.19 -8.10 23.03
CA ILE A 54 2.07 -7.90 23.98
C ILE A 54 2.43 -6.79 24.97
N LYS A 55 3.61 -6.86 25.61
CA LYS A 55 4.09 -5.87 26.60
C LYS A 55 4.13 -4.45 26.03
N HIS A 56 4.62 -4.30 24.81
CA HIS A 56 4.78 -3.00 24.15
C HIS A 56 3.59 -2.60 23.25
N LYS A 57 2.51 -3.41 23.23
CA LYS A 57 1.30 -3.20 22.42
C LYS A 57 1.63 -2.94 20.95
N ARG A 58 2.61 -3.68 20.41
CA ARG A 58 2.98 -3.56 19.00
C ARG A 58 1.89 -4.12 18.10
N LYS A 59 1.74 -3.57 16.91
CA LYS A 59 0.64 -3.88 15.98
C LYS A 59 1.11 -4.87 14.93
N VAL A 60 0.70 -6.14 15.07
CA VAL A 60 1.05 -7.22 14.14
C VAL A 60 0.25 -7.04 12.84
N PHE A 61 0.95 -7.11 11.71
CA PHE A 61 0.37 -7.03 10.36
C PHE A 61 0.81 -8.22 9.50
N GLY A 62 0.60 -8.16 8.20
CA GLY A 62 1.07 -9.19 7.27
C GLY A 62 0.34 -10.52 7.41
N GLY A 63 1.05 -11.60 7.12
CA GLY A 63 0.48 -12.95 7.01
C GLY A 63 -0.25 -13.41 8.26
N MET A 64 0.36 -13.24 9.42
CA MET A 64 -0.22 -13.68 10.69
C MET A 64 -1.53 -12.94 10.99
N ALA A 65 -1.56 -11.63 10.82
CA ALA A 65 -2.76 -10.86 11.11
C ALA A 65 -3.90 -11.14 10.11
N ILE A 66 -3.57 -11.38 8.83
CA ILE A 66 -4.56 -11.80 7.83
C ILE A 66 -5.13 -13.17 8.20
N ASN A 67 -4.26 -14.12 8.53
CA ASN A 67 -4.68 -15.47 8.92
C ASN A 67 -5.62 -15.46 10.14
N GLU A 68 -5.30 -14.68 11.16
CA GLU A 68 -6.18 -14.54 12.34
C GLU A 68 -7.51 -13.87 12.01
N ALA A 69 -7.49 -12.88 11.11
CA ALA A 69 -8.72 -12.25 10.63
C ALA A 69 -9.59 -13.28 9.87
N ILE A 70 -9.00 -14.05 8.97
CA ILE A 70 -9.72 -15.10 8.23
C ILE A 70 -10.25 -16.17 9.17
N ARG A 71 -9.47 -16.62 10.16
CA ARG A 71 -9.89 -17.62 11.16
C ARG A 71 -11.17 -17.22 11.89
N LYS A 72 -11.39 -15.93 12.15
CA LYS A 72 -12.64 -15.43 12.74
C LYS A 72 -13.87 -15.62 11.85
N LYS A 73 -13.70 -15.74 10.54
CA LYS A 73 -14.78 -15.89 9.57
C LYS A 73 -14.91 -17.32 9.05
N SER A 74 -13.78 -17.98 8.81
CA SER A 74 -13.73 -19.32 8.25
C SER A 74 -12.43 -20.02 8.68
N LYS A 75 -12.55 -21.04 9.52
CA LYS A 75 -11.39 -21.84 9.93
C LYS A 75 -10.78 -22.65 8.78
N LYS A 76 -11.61 -23.06 7.81
CA LYS A 76 -11.16 -23.87 6.66
C LYS A 76 -10.31 -23.07 5.63
N ASP A 77 -10.46 -21.74 5.60
CA ASP A 77 -9.77 -20.89 4.65
C ASP A 77 -8.49 -20.25 5.26
N THR A 78 -8.11 -20.69 6.47
CA THR A 78 -6.82 -20.28 7.04
C THR A 78 -5.68 -20.94 6.30
N PHE A 79 -4.57 -20.22 6.15
CA PHE A 79 -3.39 -20.68 5.40
C PHE A 79 -2.19 -21.00 6.30
N TYR A 80 -2.25 -20.70 7.59
CA TYR A 80 -1.29 -21.17 8.59
C TYR A 80 -1.89 -22.25 9.45
N THR A 81 -1.15 -23.34 9.60
CA THR A 81 -1.46 -24.48 10.48
C THR A 81 -0.78 -24.30 11.85
N LYS A 82 -0.93 -25.28 12.75
CA LYS A 82 -0.24 -25.28 14.04
C LYS A 82 1.25 -25.57 13.94
N GLU A 83 1.67 -26.18 12.84
CA GLU A 83 3.07 -26.51 12.57
C GLU A 83 3.81 -25.37 11.85
N ASP A 84 3.09 -24.36 11.39
CA ASP A 84 3.69 -23.19 10.76
C ASP A 84 4.17 -22.20 11.85
N PHE A 85 5.41 -21.76 11.72
CA PHE A 85 6.02 -20.72 12.55
C PHE A 85 6.31 -19.49 11.68
N PRO A 86 5.25 -18.73 11.30
CA PRO A 86 5.48 -17.50 10.56
C PRO A 86 6.25 -16.51 11.43
N ASP A 87 7.11 -15.73 10.77
CA ASP A 87 7.73 -14.56 11.36
C ASP A 87 6.69 -13.54 11.83
N PHE A 88 7.08 -12.76 12.85
CA PHE A 88 6.25 -11.66 13.31
C PHE A 88 6.52 -10.41 12.51
N ASP A 89 5.63 -10.09 11.56
CA ASP A 89 5.58 -8.78 10.94
C ASP A 89 4.84 -7.80 11.88
N PHE A 90 5.49 -6.75 12.39
CA PHE A 90 4.79 -5.76 13.19
C PHE A 90 5.26 -4.32 12.94
N TYR A 91 4.32 -3.39 13.09
CA TYR A 91 4.62 -1.96 13.04
C TYR A 91 5.13 -1.46 14.36
N SER A 92 6.10 -0.54 14.28
CA SER A 92 6.64 0.17 15.42
C SER A 92 6.89 1.65 15.10
N PRO A 93 6.64 2.56 16.05
CA PRO A 93 7.11 3.95 15.95
C PRO A 93 8.61 4.08 16.31
N GLU A 94 9.20 3.03 16.90
CA GLU A 94 10.59 2.99 17.38
C GLU A 94 11.27 1.65 17.00
N PRO A 95 11.32 1.28 15.72
CA PRO A 95 11.73 -0.06 15.31
C PRO A 95 13.16 -0.42 15.68
N ILE A 96 14.10 0.54 15.72
CA ILE A 96 15.48 0.28 16.12
C ILE A 96 15.53 -0.09 17.60
N THR A 97 14.82 0.61 18.45
CA THR A 97 14.72 0.28 19.89
C THR A 97 14.13 -1.11 20.10
N ASP A 98 13.06 -1.43 19.40
CA ASP A 98 12.43 -2.75 19.49
C ASP A 98 13.36 -3.86 19.00
N MET A 99 14.01 -3.64 17.88
CA MET A 99 14.96 -4.59 17.30
C MET A 99 16.13 -4.89 18.26
N VAL A 100 16.73 -3.86 18.85
CA VAL A 100 17.82 -4.01 19.83
C VAL A 100 17.32 -4.78 21.07
N ASN A 101 16.17 -4.40 21.59
CA ASN A 101 15.61 -5.05 22.78
C ASN A 101 15.28 -6.51 22.55
N ILE A 102 14.63 -6.86 21.46
CA ILE A 102 14.30 -8.25 21.10
C ILE A 102 15.59 -9.06 20.91
N SER A 103 16.56 -8.51 20.18
CA SER A 103 17.85 -9.19 19.96
C SER A 103 18.56 -9.48 21.29
N ASN A 104 18.58 -8.53 22.24
CA ASN A 104 19.15 -8.72 23.57
C ASN A 104 18.39 -9.79 24.37
N LEU A 105 17.05 -9.81 24.32
CA LEU A 105 16.25 -10.84 24.99
C LEU A 105 16.54 -12.24 24.43
N LEU A 106 16.74 -12.37 23.13
CA LEU A 106 17.10 -13.65 22.50
C LEU A 106 18.48 -14.11 23.00
N VAL A 107 19.49 -13.24 23.07
CA VAL A 107 20.81 -13.60 23.62
C VAL A 107 20.72 -13.98 25.08
N GLN A 108 19.99 -13.24 25.90
CA GLN A 108 19.77 -13.56 27.32
C GLN A 108 19.08 -14.92 27.50
N ALA A 109 18.20 -15.31 26.57
CA ALA A 109 17.57 -16.62 26.56
C ALA A 109 18.44 -17.76 26.05
N GLY A 110 19.73 -17.49 25.70
CA GLY A 110 20.73 -18.45 25.28
C GLY A 110 20.80 -18.69 23.77
N PHE A 111 20.10 -17.91 22.94
CA PHE A 111 20.24 -18.01 21.49
C PHE A 111 21.61 -17.51 21.01
N LYS A 112 22.21 -18.25 20.09
CA LYS A 112 23.51 -17.91 19.47
C LYS A 112 23.28 -17.17 18.14
N ASN A 113 24.35 -16.55 17.63
CA ASN A 113 24.34 -15.91 16.30
C ASN A 113 23.17 -14.94 16.07
N VAL A 114 22.72 -14.28 17.15
CA VAL A 114 21.67 -13.27 17.03
C VAL A 114 22.19 -12.08 16.24
N SER A 115 21.48 -11.71 15.20
CA SER A 115 21.78 -10.55 14.37
C SER A 115 20.51 -9.82 14.01
N ALA A 116 20.60 -8.52 13.90
CA ALA A 116 19.53 -7.70 13.41
C ALA A 116 20.05 -6.70 12.39
N LYS A 117 19.30 -6.51 11.30
CA LYS A 117 19.74 -5.63 10.22
C LYS A 117 18.55 -4.98 9.53
N GLU A 118 18.81 -3.86 8.88
CA GLU A 118 17.84 -3.27 7.99
C GLU A 118 17.58 -4.20 6.80
N ALA A 119 16.29 -4.36 6.47
CA ALA A 119 15.85 -5.17 5.35
C ALA A 119 16.05 -4.45 4.01
N PHE A 120 15.68 -5.11 2.94
CA PHE A 120 15.69 -4.53 1.59
C PHE A 120 14.70 -3.35 1.48
N HIS A 121 13.52 -3.47 2.10
CA HIS A 121 12.58 -2.36 2.16
C HIS A 121 13.06 -1.30 3.14
N PRO A 122 13.12 -0.03 2.76
CA PRO A 122 13.53 1.04 3.65
C PRO A 122 12.70 1.05 4.95
N ASN A 123 13.36 1.35 6.05
CA ASN A 123 12.71 1.43 7.37
C ASN A 123 12.07 0.12 7.86
N THR A 124 12.47 -1.02 7.34
CA THR A 124 12.12 -2.35 7.84
C THR A 124 13.37 -3.03 8.38
N TYR A 125 13.25 -3.65 9.54
CA TYR A 125 14.37 -4.27 10.27
C TYR A 125 14.05 -5.73 10.56
N LYS A 126 15.02 -6.61 10.28
CA LYS A 126 14.90 -8.05 10.42
C LYS A 126 15.74 -8.57 11.56
N ILE A 127 15.20 -9.52 12.31
CA ILE A 127 15.92 -10.20 13.40
C ILE A 127 16.07 -11.68 13.02
N LYS A 128 17.31 -12.16 13.14
CA LYS A 128 17.68 -13.58 12.97
C LYS A 128 18.40 -14.07 14.21
N ALA A 129 18.25 -15.35 14.51
CA ALA A 129 19.03 -16.03 15.55
C ALA A 129 19.41 -17.42 15.05
N GLU A 130 20.49 -17.97 15.60
CA GLU A 130 21.08 -19.24 15.17
C GLU A 130 21.40 -19.21 13.67
N ASN A 131 21.44 -20.39 13.05
CA ASN A 131 21.58 -20.52 11.61
C ASN A 131 20.21 -20.72 10.93
N TYR A 132 19.17 -20.09 11.44
CA TYR A 132 17.83 -20.21 10.85
C TYR A 132 17.81 -19.61 9.47
N SER A 133 17.18 -20.31 8.55
CA SER A 133 16.93 -19.80 7.21
C SER A 133 15.96 -18.64 7.22
N ASN A 134 15.01 -18.64 8.18
CA ASN A 134 13.94 -17.65 8.28
C ASN A 134 14.24 -16.58 9.34
N GLU A 135 13.70 -15.41 9.11
CA GLU A 135 13.65 -14.34 10.09
C GLU A 135 12.71 -14.73 11.24
N ILE A 136 13.00 -14.22 12.45
CA ILE A 136 12.13 -14.39 13.63
C ILE A 136 11.10 -13.26 13.68
N ALA A 137 11.50 -12.07 13.28
CA ALA A 137 10.63 -10.90 13.25
C ALA A 137 11.08 -9.89 12.20
N ASP A 138 10.09 -9.25 11.57
CA ASP A 138 10.22 -8.11 10.68
C ASP A 138 9.52 -6.90 11.30
N ILE A 139 10.28 -5.82 11.53
CA ILE A 139 9.79 -4.62 12.22
C ILE A 139 9.75 -3.47 11.22
N SER A 140 8.57 -3.00 10.87
CA SER A 140 8.38 -1.89 9.95
C SER A 140 8.08 -0.59 10.70
N TYR A 141 8.79 0.47 10.33
CA TYR A 141 8.56 1.79 10.89
C TYR A 141 7.23 2.37 10.42
N VAL A 142 6.46 2.86 11.36
CA VAL A 142 5.31 3.73 11.08
C VAL A 142 5.37 4.95 11.99
N TRP A 143 5.31 6.11 11.39
CA TRP A 143 5.29 7.37 12.13
C TRP A 143 4.25 7.36 13.25
N SER A 144 4.64 7.78 14.45
CA SER A 144 3.82 7.69 15.66
C SER A 144 2.41 8.28 15.50
N TYR A 145 2.29 9.43 14.81
CA TYR A 145 0.99 10.05 14.51
C TYR A 145 0.05 9.12 13.73
N ILE A 146 0.56 8.33 12.80
CA ILE A 146 -0.21 7.34 12.04
C ILE A 146 -0.34 6.05 12.83
N TYR A 147 0.74 5.60 13.47
CA TYR A 147 0.79 4.35 14.23
C TYR A 147 -0.36 4.22 15.23
N TYR A 148 -0.58 5.25 16.06
CA TYR A 148 -1.65 5.20 17.06
C TYR A 148 -3.05 5.18 16.47
N LYS A 149 -3.22 5.56 15.22
CA LYS A 149 -4.50 5.61 14.51
C LYS A 149 -4.80 4.40 13.64
N ILE A 150 -3.83 3.50 13.43
CA ILE A 150 -4.06 2.24 12.73
C ILE A 150 -5.06 1.41 13.52
N PRO A 151 -6.21 1.01 12.92
CA PRO A 151 -7.21 0.22 13.60
C PRO A 151 -6.71 -1.22 13.80
N THR A 152 -7.02 -1.78 14.97
CA THR A 152 -6.63 -3.16 15.34
C THR A 152 -7.81 -3.94 15.92
N PHE A 153 -7.68 -5.26 15.93
CA PHE A 153 -8.46 -6.17 16.74
C PHE A 153 -7.52 -6.98 17.65
N VAL A 154 -8.02 -7.45 18.78
CA VAL A 154 -7.19 -8.13 19.78
C VAL A 154 -7.56 -9.60 19.88
N ILE A 155 -6.54 -10.47 19.91
CA ILE A 155 -6.66 -11.89 20.24
C ILE A 155 -5.51 -12.25 21.19
N ASN A 156 -5.81 -12.84 22.33
CA ASN A 156 -4.82 -13.25 23.32
C ASN A 156 -3.78 -12.16 23.66
N GLY A 157 -4.23 -10.91 23.79
CA GLY A 157 -3.39 -9.77 24.11
C GLY A 157 -2.59 -9.17 22.94
N ILE A 158 -2.57 -9.80 21.77
CA ILE A 158 -1.90 -9.31 20.57
C ILE A 158 -2.83 -8.38 19.81
N HIS A 159 -2.34 -7.20 19.45
CA HIS A 159 -3.02 -6.25 18.59
C HIS A 159 -2.73 -6.55 17.13
N PHE A 160 -3.68 -7.14 16.41
CA PHE A 160 -3.60 -7.40 14.99
C PHE A 160 -4.19 -6.24 14.20
N VAL A 161 -3.51 -5.81 13.16
CA VAL A 161 -3.99 -4.75 12.25
C VAL A 161 -5.28 -5.20 11.56
N SER A 162 -6.25 -4.30 11.47
CA SER A 162 -7.56 -4.64 10.93
C SER A 162 -7.50 -5.02 9.44
N PRO A 163 -8.36 -5.93 8.97
CA PRO A 163 -8.41 -6.34 7.57
C PRO A 163 -8.56 -5.19 6.56
N LYS A 164 -9.34 -4.17 6.93
CA LYS A 164 -9.55 -2.99 6.09
C LYS A 164 -8.31 -2.11 5.91
N TYR A 165 -7.38 -2.17 6.84
CA TYR A 165 -6.09 -1.53 6.71
C TYR A 165 -5.12 -2.44 5.94
N GLN A 166 -5.14 -3.74 6.24
CA GLN A 166 -4.27 -4.72 5.60
C GLN A 166 -4.48 -4.84 4.10
N ILE A 167 -5.71 -4.63 3.60
CA ILE A 167 -5.97 -4.64 2.15
C ILE A 167 -5.17 -3.55 1.43
N MET A 168 -4.89 -2.40 2.08
CA MET A 168 -4.01 -1.37 1.50
C MET A 168 -2.58 -1.88 1.34
N ASP A 169 -2.06 -2.56 2.35
CA ASP A 169 -0.71 -3.11 2.30
C ASP A 169 -0.58 -4.21 1.24
N VAL A 170 -1.58 -5.06 1.13
CA VAL A 170 -1.64 -6.09 0.07
C VAL A 170 -1.70 -5.45 -1.32
N TYR A 171 -2.56 -4.45 -1.53
CA TYR A 171 -2.65 -3.75 -2.81
C TYR A 171 -1.36 -2.99 -3.13
N ARG A 172 -0.67 -2.43 -2.14
CA ARG A 172 0.64 -1.79 -2.31
C ARG A 172 1.66 -2.74 -2.92
N ILE A 173 1.70 -3.99 -2.47
CA ILE A 173 2.61 -5.00 -3.03
C ILE A 173 2.18 -5.40 -4.45
N LEU A 174 0.88 -5.59 -4.69
CA LEU A 174 0.36 -5.92 -6.02
C LEU A 174 0.56 -4.78 -7.04
N THR A 175 0.69 -3.54 -6.57
CA THR A 175 0.98 -2.37 -7.42
C THR A 175 2.47 -2.05 -7.52
N ASN A 176 3.34 -2.94 -7.11
CA ASN A 176 4.79 -2.83 -7.29
C ASN A 176 5.35 -4.07 -8.00
N PRO A 177 5.06 -4.23 -9.31
CA PRO A 177 5.39 -5.47 -10.03
C PRO A 177 6.90 -5.74 -10.10
N MET A 178 7.72 -4.69 -10.11
CA MET A 178 9.15 -4.85 -10.32
C MET A 178 9.92 -5.33 -9.08
N THR A 179 9.42 -5.03 -7.89
CA THR A 179 10.02 -5.48 -6.63
C THR A 179 9.20 -6.54 -5.92
N GLY A 180 7.90 -6.60 -6.20
CA GLY A 180 6.95 -7.52 -5.57
C GLY A 180 6.70 -8.82 -6.33
N TRP A 181 7.27 -9.02 -7.54
CA TRP A 181 6.94 -10.14 -8.43
C TRP A 181 6.99 -11.52 -7.75
N HIS A 182 7.96 -11.77 -6.91
CA HIS A 182 8.13 -13.04 -6.19
C HIS A 182 7.06 -13.27 -5.09
N LYS A 183 6.26 -12.26 -4.78
CA LYS A 183 5.18 -12.32 -3.77
C LYS A 183 3.78 -12.17 -4.40
N ILE A 184 3.67 -11.95 -5.72
CA ILE A 184 2.40 -11.59 -6.38
C ILE A 184 1.33 -12.65 -6.12
N GLU A 185 1.61 -13.92 -6.37
CA GLU A 185 0.64 -15.00 -6.18
C GLU A 185 0.15 -15.07 -4.73
N LYS A 186 1.08 -15.07 -3.78
CA LYS A 186 0.77 -15.08 -2.34
C LYS A 186 -0.08 -13.89 -1.94
N GLN A 187 0.24 -12.70 -2.43
CA GLN A 187 -0.50 -11.48 -2.09
C GLN A 187 -1.85 -11.42 -2.79
N TYR A 188 -1.95 -11.91 -4.02
CA TYR A 188 -3.22 -12.02 -4.73
C TYR A 188 -4.21 -12.93 -3.98
N ASN A 189 -3.74 -14.10 -3.53
CA ASN A 189 -4.57 -15.01 -2.73
C ASN A 189 -5.01 -14.37 -1.41
N ARG A 190 -4.15 -13.62 -0.74
CA ARG A 190 -4.50 -12.86 0.47
C ARG A 190 -5.51 -11.74 0.19
N ALA A 191 -5.35 -11.02 -0.92
CA ALA A 191 -6.32 -10.01 -1.36
C ALA A 191 -7.69 -10.63 -1.54
N ARG A 192 -7.78 -11.76 -2.27
CA ARG A 192 -9.06 -12.45 -2.52
C ARG A 192 -9.75 -12.90 -1.23
N LEU A 193 -9.00 -13.40 -0.25
CA LEU A 193 -9.57 -13.77 1.05
C LEU A 193 -10.07 -12.53 1.82
N LEU A 194 -9.30 -11.45 1.86
CA LEU A 194 -9.73 -10.21 2.50
C LEU A 194 -10.95 -9.60 1.81
N GLU A 195 -10.98 -9.58 0.49
CA GLU A 195 -12.12 -9.13 -0.30
C GLU A 195 -13.36 -9.97 0.01
N GLN A 196 -13.24 -11.30 -0.03
CA GLN A 196 -14.35 -12.22 0.19
C GLN A 196 -14.98 -12.04 1.58
N PHE A 197 -14.19 -11.96 2.63
CA PHE A 197 -14.70 -12.01 4.01
C PHE A 197 -14.95 -10.64 4.64
N TYR A 198 -14.31 -9.58 4.17
CA TYR A 198 -14.35 -8.27 4.80
C TYR A 198 -14.80 -7.12 3.92
N ILE A 199 -14.56 -7.19 2.61
CA ILE A 199 -14.87 -6.10 1.68
C ILE A 199 -16.21 -6.32 0.98
N LEU A 200 -16.38 -7.45 0.29
CA LEU A 200 -17.61 -7.74 -0.48
C LEU A 200 -18.90 -7.77 0.36
N PRO A 201 -18.92 -8.33 1.60
CA PRO A 201 -20.11 -8.30 2.44
C PRO A 201 -20.57 -6.88 2.77
N GLU A 202 -19.62 -5.97 3.03
CA GLU A 202 -19.92 -4.57 3.34
C GLU A 202 -20.33 -3.77 2.11
N THR A 203 -19.77 -4.08 0.94
CA THR A 203 -20.10 -3.42 -0.31
C THR A 203 -21.61 -3.40 -0.56
N LYS A 204 -22.29 -4.52 -0.39
CA LYS A 204 -23.74 -4.62 -0.57
C LYS A 204 -24.53 -3.73 0.40
N GLN A 205 -24.10 -3.67 1.65
CA GLN A 205 -24.73 -2.83 2.68
C GLN A 205 -24.51 -1.34 2.41
N LEU A 206 -23.28 -0.96 2.06
CA LEU A 206 -22.91 0.41 1.75
C LEU A 206 -23.67 0.92 0.52
N LEU A 207 -23.74 0.14 -0.54
CA LEU A 207 -24.48 0.54 -1.75
C LEU A 207 -25.97 0.73 -1.48
N LYS A 208 -26.59 -0.08 -0.62
CA LYS A 208 -27.97 0.14 -0.16
C LYS A 208 -28.11 1.45 0.62
N LYS A 209 -27.17 1.72 1.54
CA LYS A 209 -27.16 2.93 2.39
C LYS A 209 -27.05 4.21 1.57
N TYR A 210 -26.25 4.18 0.50
CA TYR A 210 -25.88 5.38 -0.26
C TYR A 210 -26.71 5.62 -1.52
N LYS A 211 -27.74 4.81 -1.76
CA LYS A 211 -28.57 4.79 -2.99
C LYS A 211 -29.13 6.15 -3.44
N SER A 212 -29.22 7.15 -2.56
CA SER A 212 -29.88 8.42 -2.89
C SER A 212 -29.22 9.71 -2.38
N LYS A 213 -28.18 9.65 -1.53
CA LYS A 213 -27.81 10.82 -0.70
C LYS A 213 -26.44 11.47 -0.93
N ILE A 214 -25.50 10.84 -1.64
CA ILE A 214 -24.09 11.26 -1.57
C ILE A 214 -23.61 12.12 -2.74
N LEU A 215 -24.23 11.96 -3.91
CA LEU A 215 -23.67 12.50 -5.16
C LEU A 215 -23.85 14.01 -5.33
N ASP A 216 -24.84 14.60 -4.70
CA ASP A 216 -25.22 16.01 -4.91
C ASP A 216 -24.54 17.02 -3.95
N LYS A 217 -23.63 16.58 -3.07
CA LYS A 217 -23.14 17.41 -1.96
C LYS A 217 -21.77 18.06 -2.15
N ARG A 218 -21.08 17.85 -3.27
CA ARG A 218 -19.84 18.57 -3.57
C ARG A 218 -20.18 19.87 -4.32
N ASN A 219 -20.33 20.95 -3.60
CA ASN A 219 -20.44 22.29 -4.21
C ASN A 219 -19.10 22.63 -4.86
N THR A 220 -19.02 22.48 -6.16
CA THR A 220 -17.90 23.00 -6.96
C THR A 220 -18.36 24.24 -7.72
N PHE A 221 -17.62 25.31 -7.57
CA PHE A 221 -17.87 26.50 -8.38
C PHE A 221 -17.57 26.19 -9.86
N LYS A 222 -18.43 26.66 -10.75
CA LYS A 222 -18.32 26.40 -12.19
C LYS A 222 -16.91 26.70 -12.73
N TYR A 223 -16.30 27.81 -12.32
CA TYR A 223 -14.94 28.17 -12.77
C TYR A 223 -13.85 27.17 -12.32
N VAL A 224 -14.01 26.54 -11.14
CA VAL A 224 -13.06 25.51 -10.66
C VAL A 224 -13.20 24.23 -11.48
N THR A 225 -14.43 23.86 -11.82
CA THR A 225 -14.68 22.69 -12.69
C THR A 225 -14.08 22.91 -14.07
N THR A 226 -14.34 24.06 -14.68
CA THR A 226 -13.76 24.42 -15.98
C THR A 226 -12.22 24.49 -15.94
N LEU A 227 -11.63 24.99 -14.85
CA LEU A 227 -10.18 24.99 -14.68
C LEU A 227 -9.61 23.55 -14.61
N LYS A 228 -10.28 22.65 -13.88
CA LYS A 228 -9.87 21.24 -13.81
C LYS A 228 -9.95 20.56 -15.17
N GLU A 229 -11.03 20.76 -15.93
CA GLU A 229 -11.19 20.24 -17.29
C GLU A 229 -10.06 20.73 -18.20
N LYS A 230 -9.74 22.02 -18.16
CA LYS A 230 -8.62 22.55 -18.93
C LYS A 230 -7.27 21.98 -18.52
N ILE A 231 -7.02 21.77 -17.23
CA ILE A 231 -5.77 21.13 -16.76
C ILE A 231 -5.69 19.70 -17.31
N ILE A 232 -6.80 18.96 -17.31
CA ILE A 232 -6.81 17.60 -17.89
C ILE A 232 -6.46 17.65 -19.37
N ASN A 233 -7.15 18.47 -20.17
CA ASN A 233 -6.99 18.53 -21.62
C ASN A 233 -5.63 19.11 -22.04
N ASP A 234 -5.22 20.22 -21.41
CA ASP A 234 -4.02 20.96 -21.85
C ASP A 234 -2.72 20.38 -21.29
N ILE A 235 -2.76 19.73 -20.13
CA ILE A 235 -1.55 19.28 -19.41
C ILE A 235 -1.51 17.77 -19.26
N VAL A 236 -2.59 17.13 -18.77
CA VAL A 236 -2.56 15.70 -18.43
C VAL A 236 -2.54 14.84 -19.69
N GLU A 237 -3.38 15.13 -20.68
CA GLU A 237 -3.44 14.39 -21.95
C GLU A 237 -2.14 14.47 -22.75
N ASN A 238 -1.44 15.59 -22.63
CA ASN A 238 -0.20 15.86 -23.36
C ASN A 238 1.07 15.43 -22.62
N ASN A 239 0.95 14.87 -21.40
CA ASN A 239 2.12 14.50 -20.59
C ASN A 239 2.18 13.00 -20.34
N LYS A 240 3.18 12.35 -20.96
CA LYS A 240 3.40 10.90 -20.83
C LYS A 240 3.98 10.46 -19.46
N ASP A 241 4.44 11.41 -18.65
CA ASP A 241 5.07 11.14 -17.35
C ASP A 241 4.09 11.31 -16.17
N ILE A 242 2.78 11.20 -16.42
CA ILE A 242 1.72 11.34 -15.41
C ILE A 242 0.85 10.09 -15.38
N ILE A 243 0.50 9.64 -14.18
CA ILE A 243 -0.58 8.66 -13.95
C ILE A 243 -1.73 9.35 -13.22
N LEU A 244 -2.91 9.33 -13.81
CA LEU A 244 -4.14 9.81 -13.19
C LEU A 244 -4.65 8.77 -12.16
N VAL A 245 -4.95 9.21 -10.95
CA VAL A 245 -5.51 8.40 -9.86
C VAL A 245 -6.68 9.12 -9.19
N GLY A 246 -7.24 8.54 -8.13
CA GLY A 246 -8.31 9.16 -7.33
C GLY A 246 -9.62 9.31 -8.10
N ASP A 247 -10.28 10.45 -7.91
CA ASP A 247 -11.68 10.67 -8.32
C ASP A 247 -11.88 10.59 -9.86
N TYR A 248 -10.99 11.20 -10.62
CA TYR A 248 -11.06 11.17 -12.09
C TYR A 248 -10.80 9.75 -12.63
N ALA A 249 -9.78 9.07 -12.13
CA ALA A 249 -9.49 7.70 -12.52
C ALA A 249 -10.62 6.74 -12.15
N TYR A 250 -11.23 6.92 -10.96
CA TYR A 250 -12.44 6.20 -10.57
C TYR A 250 -13.56 6.39 -11.60
N ASN A 251 -13.89 7.65 -11.95
CA ASN A 251 -14.93 7.95 -12.93
C ASN A 251 -14.63 7.31 -14.29
N THR A 252 -13.36 7.33 -14.72
CA THR A 252 -12.91 6.72 -15.97
C THR A 252 -13.13 5.21 -15.95
N LEU A 253 -12.74 4.49 -14.88
CA LEU A 253 -12.99 3.05 -14.76
C LEU A 253 -14.48 2.72 -14.80
N ILE A 254 -15.32 3.50 -14.11
CA ILE A 254 -16.77 3.29 -14.12
C ILE A 254 -17.34 3.49 -15.53
N LYS A 255 -16.90 4.51 -16.27
CA LYS A 255 -17.31 4.72 -17.68
C LYS A 255 -16.88 3.56 -18.58
N MET A 256 -15.61 3.15 -18.49
CA MET A 256 -15.04 2.04 -19.29
C MET A 256 -15.76 0.72 -19.04
N SER A 257 -16.19 0.46 -17.81
CA SER A 257 -16.86 -0.80 -17.46
C SER A 257 -18.17 -1.01 -18.19
N LYS A 258 -18.82 0.07 -18.67
CA LYS A 258 -20.15 0.04 -19.33
C LYS A 258 -21.18 -0.75 -18.52
N ILE A 259 -20.98 -0.89 -17.22
CA ILE A 259 -21.89 -1.57 -16.32
C ILE A 259 -22.89 -0.56 -15.82
N ASN A 260 -24.18 -0.88 -15.98
CA ASN A 260 -25.26 -0.17 -15.29
C ASN A 260 -25.10 -0.45 -13.79
N SER A 261 -24.27 0.34 -13.13
CA SER A 261 -24.07 0.31 -11.68
C SER A 261 -25.25 0.98 -10.99
N TYR A 262 -25.36 0.80 -9.68
CA TYR A 262 -26.41 1.38 -8.83
C TYR A 262 -26.51 2.92 -8.96
N SER A 263 -25.47 3.58 -9.45
CA SER A 263 -25.56 4.95 -9.88
C SER A 263 -24.90 5.09 -11.24
N LYS A 264 -25.69 5.43 -12.24
CA LYS A 264 -25.19 5.99 -13.50
C LYS A 264 -24.51 7.35 -13.26
N LYS A 265 -24.60 7.92 -12.04
CA LYS A 265 -24.06 9.22 -11.70
C LYS A 265 -22.59 9.06 -11.32
N LEU A 266 -21.74 9.63 -12.14
CA LEU A 266 -20.34 9.84 -11.82
C LEU A 266 -20.24 10.79 -10.63
N ILE A 267 -19.20 10.64 -9.82
CA ILE A 267 -18.96 11.60 -8.76
C ILE A 267 -18.42 12.92 -9.35
N ILE A 268 -18.72 14.04 -8.69
CA ILE A 268 -18.05 15.30 -8.97
C ILE A 268 -16.65 15.25 -8.33
N PRO A 269 -15.55 15.29 -9.09
CA PRO A 269 -14.21 15.20 -8.53
C PRO A 269 -13.89 16.39 -7.62
N ASP A 270 -13.38 16.10 -6.41
CA ASP A 270 -12.93 17.12 -5.48
C ASP A 270 -11.67 17.82 -6.00
N GLU A 271 -10.72 17.03 -6.44
CA GLU A 271 -9.44 17.48 -7.04
C GLU A 271 -8.98 16.51 -8.12
N ILE A 272 -8.14 16.97 -9.03
CA ILE A 272 -7.36 16.09 -9.91
C ILE A 272 -6.26 15.46 -9.06
N SER A 273 -6.10 14.15 -9.12
CA SER A 273 -5.03 13.44 -8.39
C SER A 273 -4.08 12.78 -9.38
N LEU A 274 -2.81 13.16 -9.33
CA LEU A 274 -1.77 12.75 -10.26
C LEU A 274 -0.59 12.16 -9.53
N ILE A 275 0.03 11.14 -10.13
CA ILE A 275 1.34 10.63 -9.76
C ILE A 275 2.35 11.09 -10.81
N ILE A 276 3.50 11.54 -10.36
CA ILE A 276 4.63 11.93 -11.21
C ILE A 276 5.94 11.38 -10.63
N LYS A 277 6.95 11.20 -11.50
CA LYS A 277 8.29 10.82 -11.07
C LYS A 277 8.88 11.88 -10.14
N GLU A 278 9.62 11.44 -9.11
CA GLU A 278 10.20 12.31 -8.08
C GLU A 278 11.05 13.43 -8.66
N ASN A 279 11.89 13.12 -9.65
CA ASN A 279 12.79 14.11 -10.30
C ASN A 279 12.06 15.22 -11.06
N ASN A 280 10.80 15.01 -11.45
CA ASN A 280 9.98 15.97 -12.18
C ASN A 280 9.00 16.73 -11.27
N TYR A 281 8.92 16.37 -9.99
CA TYR A 281 7.87 16.82 -9.08
C TYR A 281 7.82 18.33 -8.88
N ASP A 282 8.93 18.97 -8.52
CA ASP A 282 8.93 20.42 -8.23
C ASP A 282 8.72 21.24 -9.52
N LYS A 283 9.37 20.85 -10.61
CA LYS A 283 9.18 21.48 -11.95
C LYS A 283 7.73 21.41 -12.40
N PHE A 284 7.07 20.29 -12.13
CA PHE A 284 5.67 20.12 -12.51
C PHE A 284 4.73 20.99 -11.67
N ILE A 285 4.97 21.11 -10.36
CA ILE A 285 4.23 22.03 -9.50
C ILE A 285 4.34 23.46 -10.03
N ASP A 286 5.56 23.91 -10.36
CA ASP A 286 5.78 25.26 -10.88
C ASP A 286 5.06 25.49 -12.22
N SER A 287 5.04 24.49 -13.09
CA SER A 287 4.31 24.57 -14.36
C SER A 287 2.80 24.73 -14.16
N ILE A 288 2.21 23.98 -13.21
CA ILE A 288 0.79 24.11 -12.85
C ILE A 288 0.49 25.50 -12.27
N ILE A 289 1.35 26.01 -11.39
CA ILE A 289 1.18 27.35 -10.80
C ILE A 289 1.22 28.41 -11.92
N LYS A 290 2.21 28.33 -12.83
CA LYS A 290 2.33 29.22 -13.97
C LYS A 290 1.10 29.17 -14.87
N TYR A 291 0.60 27.96 -15.15
CA TYR A 291 -0.62 27.76 -15.92
C TYR A 291 -1.83 28.42 -15.23
N MET A 292 -2.02 28.17 -13.93
CA MET A 292 -3.13 28.75 -13.17
C MET A 292 -3.07 30.28 -13.09
N LYS A 293 -1.87 30.86 -12.99
CA LYS A 293 -1.68 32.33 -13.02
C LYS A 293 -2.10 32.92 -14.34
N LYS A 294 -1.83 32.24 -15.46
CA LYS A 294 -2.18 32.71 -16.82
C LYS A 294 -3.65 32.49 -17.18
N CYS A 295 -4.33 31.58 -16.50
CA CYS A 295 -5.69 31.19 -16.81
C CYS A 295 -6.68 32.36 -16.54
N LYS A 296 -7.35 32.86 -17.58
CA LYS A 296 -8.33 33.97 -17.50
C LYS A 296 -9.65 33.59 -16.82
N ILE A 297 -9.92 32.30 -16.63
CA ILE A 297 -11.16 31.79 -16.03
C ILE A 297 -11.27 32.17 -14.54
N CYS A 298 -10.15 32.39 -13.88
CA CYS A 298 -10.11 32.76 -12.50
C CYS A 298 -10.22 34.27 -12.35
N THR A 299 -11.04 34.73 -11.41
CA THR A 299 -11.25 36.15 -11.09
C THR A 299 -9.96 36.93 -10.82
N ASN A 300 -10.00 38.25 -10.94
CA ASN A 300 -8.82 39.13 -10.81
C ASN A 300 -8.04 39.01 -9.49
N LYS A 301 -8.69 38.55 -8.43
CA LYS A 301 -8.05 38.32 -7.10
C LYS A 301 -7.85 36.82 -6.88
N LYS A 302 -6.75 36.25 -7.42
CA LYS A 302 -6.41 34.84 -7.27
C LYS A 302 -5.55 34.63 -6.04
N LYS A 303 -6.05 33.85 -5.07
CA LYS A 303 -5.26 33.33 -3.96
C LYS A 303 -4.94 31.86 -4.21
N ILE A 304 -3.72 31.58 -4.68
CA ILE A 304 -3.25 30.21 -4.86
C ILE A 304 -2.56 29.77 -3.59
N LYS A 305 -3.01 28.63 -3.05
CA LYS A 305 -2.41 28.01 -1.86
C LYS A 305 -1.85 26.66 -2.23
N ILE A 306 -0.59 26.40 -1.85
CA ILE A 306 0.08 25.12 -1.98
C ILE A 306 0.23 24.54 -0.58
N THR A 307 -0.25 23.32 -0.38
CA THR A 307 -0.07 22.59 0.87
C THR A 307 0.79 21.35 0.57
N LYS A 308 1.99 21.31 1.10
CA LYS A 308 2.90 20.16 0.98
C LYS A 308 2.62 19.15 2.11
N PHE A 309 2.65 17.86 1.78
CA PHE A 309 2.41 16.76 2.71
C PHE A 309 3.61 15.82 2.72
N SER A 310 3.92 15.32 3.89
CA SER A 310 4.94 14.29 4.09
C SER A 310 4.59 12.97 3.40
N PRO A 311 5.57 12.09 3.17
CA PRO A 311 5.38 10.73 2.67
C PRO A 311 4.33 9.95 3.48
N PHE A 312 3.65 9.01 2.83
CA PHE A 312 2.57 8.26 3.46
C PHE A 312 2.66 6.78 3.10
N LEU A 313 2.84 5.93 4.12
CA LEU A 313 2.77 4.47 4.05
C LEU A 313 3.63 3.83 2.93
N GLU A 314 4.80 4.35 2.62
CA GLU A 314 5.64 3.87 1.51
C GLU A 314 4.88 3.81 0.16
N LEU A 315 3.73 4.49 0.06
CA LEU A 315 2.91 4.52 -1.13
C LEU A 315 3.37 5.62 -2.10
N TYR A 316 3.76 6.75 -1.54
CA TYR A 316 4.34 7.88 -2.26
C TYR A 316 5.26 8.67 -1.32
N ASP A 317 6.24 9.34 -1.91
CA ASP A 317 7.30 10.00 -1.13
C ASP A 317 6.80 11.31 -0.53
N LYS A 318 6.32 12.22 -1.34
CA LYS A 318 5.74 13.49 -0.92
C LYS A 318 4.55 13.83 -1.79
N SER A 319 3.73 14.75 -1.36
CA SER A 319 2.66 15.26 -2.20
C SER A 319 2.38 16.73 -1.96
N ALA A 320 1.88 17.41 -2.98
CA ALA A 320 1.41 18.79 -2.87
C ALA A 320 -0.04 18.90 -3.32
N ARG A 321 -0.83 19.67 -2.62
CA ARG A 321 -2.19 20.06 -3.02
C ARG A 321 -2.18 21.52 -3.39
N ILE A 322 -2.69 21.85 -4.56
CA ILE A 322 -2.86 23.22 -5.01
C ILE A 322 -4.36 23.56 -5.01
N SER A 323 -4.69 24.66 -4.37
CA SER A 323 -6.04 25.21 -4.33
C SER A 323 -6.06 26.65 -4.79
N ILE A 324 -7.23 27.12 -5.25
CA ILE A 324 -7.46 28.49 -5.66
C ILE A 324 -8.68 29.03 -4.91
N ASN A 325 -8.51 30.18 -4.26
CA ASN A 325 -9.58 30.80 -3.45
C ASN A 325 -10.27 29.82 -2.48
N GLY A 326 -9.47 28.90 -1.87
CA GLY A 326 -9.94 27.89 -0.92
C GLY A 326 -10.50 26.61 -1.57
N HIS A 327 -10.64 26.54 -2.90
CA HIS A 327 -11.15 25.37 -3.60
C HIS A 327 -10.00 24.50 -4.11
N TYR A 328 -10.08 23.19 -3.86
CA TYR A 328 -9.10 22.22 -4.30
C TYR A 328 -9.14 22.07 -5.84
N VAL A 329 -7.98 22.09 -6.46
CA VAL A 329 -7.83 21.95 -7.91
C VAL A 329 -7.11 20.65 -8.25
N ILE A 330 -5.89 20.50 -7.72
CA ILE A 330 -5.02 19.38 -8.08
C ILE A 330 -4.20 18.92 -6.88
N ARG A 331 -3.96 17.62 -6.80
CA ARG A 331 -3.01 17.00 -5.88
C ARG A 331 -2.01 16.17 -6.67
N ILE A 332 -0.74 16.45 -6.44
CA ILE A 332 0.39 15.85 -7.12
C ILE A 332 1.14 14.99 -6.11
N TYR A 333 1.33 13.71 -6.44
CA TYR A 333 2.08 12.76 -5.66
C TYR A 333 3.38 12.44 -6.38
N SER A 334 4.50 12.46 -5.67
CA SER A 334 5.77 11.98 -6.22
C SER A 334 5.98 10.50 -5.91
N THR A 335 6.68 9.81 -6.79
CA THR A 335 7.08 8.42 -6.57
C THR A 335 8.41 8.10 -7.25
N GLU A 336 9.24 7.31 -6.56
CA GLU A 336 10.37 6.59 -7.13
C GLU A 336 9.97 5.16 -7.53
N ILE A 337 8.92 4.63 -6.89
CA ILE A 337 8.45 3.26 -7.14
C ILE A 337 7.80 3.16 -8.51
N CYS A 338 8.05 2.08 -9.23
CA CYS A 338 7.41 1.78 -10.50
C CYS A 338 5.94 1.39 -10.30
N LEU A 339 5.02 2.33 -10.53
CA LEU A 339 3.58 2.15 -10.34
C LEU A 339 2.89 1.80 -11.64
N PRO A 340 2.00 0.76 -11.66
CA PRO A 340 1.38 0.26 -12.87
C PRO A 340 0.25 1.18 -13.35
N TYR A 341 0.14 1.29 -14.67
CA TYR A 341 -0.90 2.08 -15.31
C TYR A 341 -1.53 1.34 -16.50
N GLN A 342 -2.66 1.82 -16.94
CA GLN A 342 -3.29 1.48 -18.21
C GLN A 342 -3.57 2.76 -18.99
N VAL A 343 -3.65 2.66 -20.33
CA VAL A 343 -3.92 3.81 -21.19
C VAL A 343 -5.38 3.79 -21.60
N PHE A 344 -6.05 4.94 -21.48
CA PHE A 344 -7.40 5.17 -21.97
C PHE A 344 -7.49 6.58 -22.56
N ASP A 345 -7.93 6.69 -23.82
CA ASP A 345 -8.02 7.96 -24.54
C ASP A 345 -6.73 8.81 -24.41
N ASN A 346 -5.57 8.18 -24.63
CA ASN A 346 -4.22 8.76 -24.49
C ASN A 346 -3.80 9.18 -23.06
N ILE A 347 -4.66 9.00 -22.07
CA ILE A 347 -4.35 9.29 -20.66
C ILE A 347 -3.91 8.00 -19.95
N LYS A 348 -2.80 8.07 -19.23
CA LYS A 348 -2.41 6.99 -18.29
C LYS A 348 -3.24 7.11 -17.02
N ILE A 349 -3.98 6.07 -16.73
CA ILE A 349 -4.73 5.92 -15.47
C ILE A 349 -4.15 4.76 -14.65
N GLY A 350 -4.20 4.85 -13.34
CA GLY A 350 -3.80 3.75 -12.47
C GLY A 350 -4.57 2.46 -12.77
N THR A 351 -3.94 1.31 -12.55
CA THR A 351 -4.65 0.03 -12.57
C THR A 351 -5.72 -0.03 -11.48
N TYR A 352 -6.60 -1.02 -11.54
CA TYR A 352 -7.65 -1.22 -10.54
C TYR A 352 -7.12 -1.20 -9.10
N HIS A 353 -6.09 -2.00 -8.80
CA HIS A 353 -5.50 -2.07 -7.45
C HIS A 353 -4.87 -0.73 -7.04
N LEU A 354 -4.22 -0.01 -7.96
CA LEU A 354 -3.62 1.28 -7.66
C LEU A 354 -4.69 2.34 -7.31
N ILE A 355 -5.79 2.36 -8.06
CA ILE A 355 -6.91 3.27 -7.77
C ILE A 355 -7.56 2.92 -6.43
N MET A 356 -7.81 1.62 -6.17
CA MET A 356 -8.34 1.15 -4.89
C MET A 356 -7.42 1.53 -3.72
N LEU A 357 -6.12 1.34 -3.87
CA LEU A 357 -5.12 1.71 -2.87
C LEU A 357 -5.17 3.21 -2.54
N PHE A 358 -5.25 4.07 -3.57
CA PHE A 358 -5.39 5.52 -3.36
C PHE A 358 -6.69 5.90 -2.67
N LEU A 359 -7.80 5.29 -3.04
CA LEU A 359 -9.10 5.54 -2.40
C LEU A 359 -9.11 5.08 -0.93
N TYR A 360 -8.53 3.92 -0.61
CA TYR A 360 -8.38 3.45 0.77
C TYR A 360 -7.48 4.39 1.59
N SER A 361 -6.35 4.82 1.03
CA SER A 361 -5.44 5.74 1.72
C SER A 361 -6.12 7.09 2.01
N ARG A 362 -6.92 7.60 1.07
CA ARG A 362 -7.70 8.83 1.24
C ARG A 362 -8.80 8.67 2.29
N LYS A 363 -9.50 7.54 2.28
CA LYS A 363 -10.48 7.19 3.32
C LYS A 363 -9.83 7.18 4.69
N PHE A 364 -8.68 6.51 4.83
CA PHE A 364 -7.96 6.43 6.09
C PHE A 364 -7.51 7.81 6.57
N ARG A 365 -6.92 8.64 5.71
CA ARG A 365 -6.55 10.03 6.05
C ARG A 365 -7.75 10.87 6.45
N SER A 366 -8.87 10.72 5.76
CA SER A 366 -10.12 11.41 6.07
C SER A 366 -10.65 11.02 7.44
N SER A 367 -10.54 9.74 7.81
CA SER A 367 -10.91 9.24 9.14
C SER A 367 -10.02 9.82 10.24
N ILE A 368 -8.70 9.89 10.01
CA ILE A 368 -7.75 10.52 10.92
C ILE A 368 -8.09 12.00 11.15
N ALA A 369 -8.39 12.73 10.07
CA ALA A 369 -8.77 14.15 10.11
C ALA A 369 -10.20 14.39 10.61
N LYS A 370 -10.92 13.33 11.00
CA LYS A 370 -12.35 13.38 11.42
C LYS A 370 -13.27 14.01 10.37
N ASN A 371 -12.91 13.92 9.10
CA ASN A 371 -13.72 14.43 7.99
C ASN A 371 -14.74 13.39 7.52
N TYR A 372 -15.82 13.24 8.25
CA TYR A 372 -16.85 12.22 8.02
C TYR A 372 -17.56 12.35 6.66
N LYS A 373 -17.69 13.57 6.12
CA LYS A 373 -18.31 13.79 4.81
C LYS A 373 -17.49 13.15 3.70
N ASN A 374 -16.20 13.42 3.66
CA ASN A 374 -15.31 12.83 2.67
C ASN A 374 -15.15 11.31 2.86
N ASN A 375 -15.14 10.85 4.12
CA ASN A 375 -15.05 9.42 4.43
C ASN A 375 -16.19 8.63 3.77
N SER A 376 -17.44 9.13 3.87
CA SER A 376 -18.60 8.51 3.25
C SER A 376 -18.52 8.45 1.72
N ILE A 377 -17.94 9.47 1.08
CA ILE A 377 -17.74 9.48 -0.38
C ILE A 377 -16.73 8.40 -0.79
N TYR A 378 -15.60 8.29 -0.09
CA TYR A 378 -14.61 7.25 -0.38
C TYR A 378 -15.15 5.84 -0.11
N GLU A 379 -15.94 5.64 0.93
CA GLU A 379 -16.65 4.37 1.16
C GLU A 379 -17.55 3.99 0.00
N TYR A 380 -18.31 4.94 -0.49
CA TYR A 380 -19.16 4.73 -1.67
C TYR A 380 -18.34 4.39 -2.92
N MET A 381 -17.27 5.15 -3.19
CA MET A 381 -16.43 4.92 -4.38
C MET A 381 -15.79 3.52 -4.37
N LEU A 382 -15.23 3.12 -3.23
CA LEU A 382 -14.65 1.80 -3.02
C LEU A 382 -15.69 0.69 -3.24
N ALA A 383 -16.87 0.81 -2.61
CA ALA A 383 -17.94 -0.15 -2.76
C ALA A 383 -18.48 -0.23 -4.20
N ASN A 384 -18.63 0.91 -4.86
CA ASN A 384 -19.14 0.94 -6.23
C ASN A 384 -18.14 0.38 -7.24
N LEU A 385 -16.85 0.66 -7.06
CA LEU A 385 -15.80 0.15 -7.94
C LEU A 385 -15.66 -1.38 -7.83
N GLU A 386 -15.68 -1.91 -6.60
CA GLU A 386 -15.68 -3.34 -6.33
C GLU A 386 -16.92 -4.02 -6.93
N TYR A 387 -18.08 -3.44 -6.74
CA TYR A 387 -19.33 -3.95 -7.33
C TYR A 387 -19.31 -3.95 -8.87
N ALA A 388 -18.79 -2.87 -9.47
CA ALA A 388 -18.67 -2.76 -10.91
C ALA A 388 -17.72 -3.83 -11.47
N ARG A 389 -16.61 -4.08 -10.80
CA ARG A 389 -15.63 -5.13 -11.15
C ARG A 389 -16.29 -6.53 -11.11
N GLU A 390 -16.90 -6.88 -9.99
CA GLU A 390 -17.55 -8.19 -9.83
C GLU A 390 -18.65 -8.42 -10.89
N ARG A 391 -19.45 -7.41 -11.17
CA ARG A 391 -20.47 -7.51 -12.23
C ARG A 391 -19.87 -7.60 -13.62
N TYR A 392 -18.78 -6.89 -13.87
CA TYR A 392 -18.09 -6.94 -15.16
C TYR A 392 -17.63 -8.36 -15.46
N PHE A 393 -16.91 -8.98 -14.54
CA PHE A 393 -16.41 -10.35 -14.72
C PHE A 393 -17.53 -11.39 -14.78
N LYS A 394 -18.60 -11.21 -14.02
CA LYS A 394 -19.77 -12.08 -14.12
C LYS A 394 -20.45 -12.04 -15.51
N LYS A 395 -20.53 -10.85 -16.13
CA LYS A 395 -21.13 -10.68 -17.46
C LYS A 395 -20.20 -11.10 -18.60
N LYS A 396 -18.89 -10.96 -18.41
CA LYS A 396 -17.89 -11.13 -19.45
C LYS A 396 -16.82 -12.16 -19.04
N SER A 397 -17.28 -13.31 -18.57
CA SER A 397 -16.42 -14.39 -18.06
C SER A 397 -15.41 -14.95 -19.08
N LYS A 398 -15.62 -14.72 -20.38
CA LYS A 398 -14.73 -15.17 -21.47
C LYS A 398 -13.71 -14.13 -21.94
N ILE A 399 -13.68 -12.92 -21.35
CA ILE A 399 -12.70 -11.89 -21.74
C ILE A 399 -11.39 -12.16 -21.03
N GLY A 400 -10.30 -12.14 -21.79
CA GLY A 400 -8.93 -12.21 -21.25
C GLY A 400 -8.67 -11.05 -20.28
N ILE A 401 -7.90 -11.33 -19.23
CA ILE A 401 -7.56 -10.37 -18.16
C ILE A 401 -6.96 -9.08 -18.72
N GLU A 402 -6.22 -9.16 -19.81
CA GLU A 402 -5.56 -8.00 -20.44
C GLU A 402 -6.52 -7.02 -21.12
N ARG A 403 -7.73 -7.45 -21.46
CA ARG A 403 -8.74 -6.65 -22.20
C ARG A 403 -9.80 -6.04 -21.30
N THR A 404 -9.64 -6.14 -19.98
CA THR A 404 -10.60 -5.60 -19.02
C THR A 404 -10.19 -4.19 -18.55
N PRO A 405 -11.15 -3.29 -18.28
CA PRO A 405 -10.84 -2.03 -17.62
C PRO A 405 -10.36 -2.22 -16.17
N PHE A 406 -10.68 -3.35 -15.55
CA PHE A 406 -10.27 -3.71 -14.20
C PHE A 406 -9.01 -4.57 -14.21
N ARG A 407 -7.96 -4.11 -14.90
CA ARG A 407 -6.66 -4.78 -14.90
C ARG A 407 -6.11 -4.83 -13.48
N GLU A 408 -5.82 -6.03 -13.02
CA GLU A 408 -5.35 -6.29 -11.65
C GLU A 408 -3.83 -6.36 -11.59
N LEU A 409 -3.23 -7.01 -12.57
CA LEU A 409 -1.79 -7.22 -12.65
C LEU A 409 -1.29 -6.68 -13.98
N GLN A 410 -0.23 -5.90 -13.94
CA GLN A 410 0.38 -5.30 -15.12
C GLN A 410 1.86 -5.04 -14.88
N VAL A 411 2.67 -5.22 -15.91
CA VAL A 411 4.12 -5.02 -15.87
C VAL A 411 4.50 -3.59 -16.25
N GLU A 412 3.75 -2.97 -17.19
CA GLU A 412 4.02 -1.59 -17.58
C GLU A 412 3.75 -0.66 -16.40
N CYS A 413 4.78 0.05 -16.03
CA CYS A 413 4.77 0.92 -14.88
C CYS A 413 5.55 2.20 -15.15
N MET A 414 5.28 3.22 -14.35
CA MET A 414 5.98 4.50 -14.36
C MET A 414 6.68 4.71 -13.02
N GLY A 415 7.99 4.90 -13.06
CA GLY A 415 8.85 5.15 -11.92
C GLY A 415 10.30 5.23 -12.39
N THR A 416 11.18 5.66 -11.52
CA THR A 416 12.58 5.91 -11.90
C THR A 416 13.50 4.74 -11.61
N GLU A 417 13.16 3.88 -10.67
CA GLU A 417 14.13 2.92 -10.18
C GLU A 417 13.53 1.52 -9.99
N ILE A 418 14.18 0.58 -10.66
CA ILE A 418 13.98 -0.85 -10.48
C ILE A 418 15.20 -1.35 -9.70
N PHE A 419 15.14 -1.26 -8.38
CA PHE A 419 16.21 -1.81 -7.57
C PHE A 419 15.96 -3.28 -7.26
N THR A 420 16.87 -4.11 -7.71
CA THR A 420 16.96 -5.47 -7.19
C THR A 420 17.61 -5.45 -5.79
N PRO A 421 17.39 -6.47 -4.95
CA PRO A 421 18.10 -6.63 -3.67
C PRO A 421 19.62 -6.50 -3.82
N PHE A 422 20.14 -6.96 -4.94
CA PHE A 422 21.58 -6.87 -5.26
C PHE A 422 22.03 -5.43 -5.51
N HIS A 423 21.27 -4.62 -6.27
CA HIS A 423 21.56 -3.21 -6.48
C HIS A 423 21.59 -2.43 -5.16
N TYR A 424 20.63 -2.67 -4.28
CA TYR A 424 20.61 -2.06 -2.96
C TYR A 424 21.84 -2.42 -2.13
N TYR A 425 22.24 -3.67 -2.16
CA TYR A 425 23.45 -4.14 -1.49
C TYR A 425 24.71 -3.47 -2.05
N VAL A 426 24.83 -3.34 -3.36
CA VAL A 426 25.95 -2.66 -4.04
C VAL A 426 25.98 -1.18 -3.67
N LEU A 427 24.85 -0.47 -3.75
CA LEU A 427 24.75 0.94 -3.40
C LEU A 427 25.12 1.22 -1.93
N ARG A 428 24.72 0.33 -1.01
CA ARG A 428 25.12 0.41 0.40
C ARG A 428 26.62 0.21 0.58
N LYS A 429 27.21 -0.76 -0.12
CA LYS A 429 28.69 -0.98 -0.07
C LYS A 429 29.47 0.21 -0.63
N GLN A 430 28.96 0.85 -1.66
CA GLN A 430 29.57 2.03 -2.27
C GLN A 430 29.36 3.31 -1.45
N GLY A 431 28.62 3.25 -0.34
CA GLY A 431 28.36 4.43 0.50
C GLY A 431 27.35 5.42 -0.10
N VAL A 432 26.72 5.07 -1.23
CA VAL A 432 25.73 5.91 -1.95
C VAL A 432 24.40 6.01 -1.19
N LYS A 433 24.05 4.98 -0.44
CA LYS A 433 22.97 5.04 0.56
C LYS A 433 23.57 4.66 1.92
N ASN A 434 23.23 5.40 2.97
CA ASN A 434 23.70 5.18 4.34
C ASN A 434 23.81 3.69 4.65
N ARG A 435 24.96 3.27 5.20
CA ARG A 435 25.20 1.87 5.57
C ARG A 435 24.00 1.38 6.36
N GLY A 436 23.36 0.29 5.88
CA GLY A 436 22.21 -0.30 6.54
C GLY A 436 22.56 -0.60 8.01
N PHE A 437 21.61 -0.37 8.90
CA PHE A 437 21.81 -0.64 10.31
C PHE A 437 22.05 -2.14 10.53
N GLU A 438 23.10 -2.47 11.29
CA GLU A 438 23.39 -3.83 11.75
C GLU A 438 23.64 -3.80 13.25
N TYR A 439 23.07 -4.75 13.97
CA TYR A 439 23.24 -4.92 15.41
C TYR A 439 23.57 -6.38 15.75
N PHE A 440 24.63 -6.56 16.51
CA PHE A 440 25.10 -7.85 16.99
C PHE A 440 25.27 -7.80 18.52
N PRO A 441 24.31 -8.33 19.30
CA PRO A 441 24.31 -8.18 20.76
C PRO A 441 25.62 -8.63 21.45
N LYS A 442 26.22 -9.73 21.00
CA LYS A 442 27.47 -10.26 21.57
C LYS A 442 28.69 -9.37 21.32
N ARG A 443 28.65 -8.53 20.33
CA ARG A 443 29.76 -7.62 20.00
C ARG A 443 29.73 -6.33 20.83
N GLY A 444 28.74 -6.19 21.71
CA GLY A 444 28.63 -5.01 22.57
C GLY A 444 28.48 -3.69 21.80
N ILE A 445 28.09 -3.76 20.53
CA ILE A 445 27.82 -2.57 19.73
C ILE A 445 26.56 -1.93 20.32
N LYS A 446 26.79 -1.00 21.25
CA LYS A 446 25.74 -0.07 21.68
C LYS A 446 25.34 0.71 20.44
N THR A 447 24.04 0.83 20.20
CA THR A 447 23.53 1.74 19.18
C THR A 447 24.03 3.12 19.52
N PRO A 448 24.99 3.73 18.83
CA PRO A 448 25.45 5.07 19.16
C PRO A 448 24.26 6.01 19.11
N ALA A 449 24.21 6.99 20.02
CA ALA A 449 23.19 8.04 19.98
C ALA A 449 23.18 8.75 18.62
N GLU A 450 24.32 8.81 17.93
CA GLU A 450 24.51 9.29 16.58
C GLU A 450 23.82 8.43 15.52
N MET A 451 23.77 7.11 15.66
CA MET A 451 23.00 6.25 14.77
C MET A 451 21.50 6.49 14.89
N LYS A 452 20.99 6.86 16.06
CA LYS A 452 19.59 7.29 16.21
C LYS A 452 19.29 8.59 15.46
N LYS A 453 20.28 9.47 15.29
CA LYS A 453 20.15 10.72 14.53
C LYS A 453 20.31 10.51 13.02
N ASN A 454 21.13 9.57 12.59
CA ASN A 454 21.44 9.31 11.17
C ASN A 454 20.52 8.28 10.53
N TYR A 455 19.80 7.48 11.33
CA TYR A 455 18.70 6.66 10.83
C TYR A 455 17.49 7.56 10.65
N PHE A 456 17.27 7.94 9.43
CA PHE A 456 16.14 8.70 8.96
C PHE A 456 14.83 7.93 9.23
N TYR A 457 14.34 8.08 10.42
CA TYR A 457 12.92 8.34 10.48
C TYR A 457 12.75 9.66 9.74
N PRO A 458 12.07 9.72 8.59
CA PRO A 458 11.92 10.96 7.85
C PRO A 458 11.55 12.04 8.85
N ASN A 459 12.39 13.06 8.93
CA ASN A 459 12.50 13.98 10.08
C ASN A 459 11.14 14.66 10.25
N ARG A 460 10.27 14.03 10.98
CA ARG A 460 8.92 14.48 11.29
C ARG A 460 8.95 15.01 12.70
N SER A 461 9.85 16.00 12.86
CA SER A 461 9.88 16.81 14.04
C SER A 461 8.52 17.46 14.22
N GLY A 462 7.84 17.02 15.24
CA GLY A 462 6.59 17.61 15.67
C GLY A 462 5.35 17.17 14.87
N ASN A 463 4.21 17.58 15.35
CA ASN A 463 2.88 17.27 14.85
C ASN A 463 2.52 17.91 13.49
N LYS A 464 3.49 18.37 12.70
CA LYS A 464 3.23 19.03 11.42
C LYS A 464 3.14 18.01 10.30
N GLU A 465 1.91 17.66 9.94
CA GLU A 465 1.60 16.80 8.79
C GLU A 465 1.79 17.53 7.46
N LYS A 466 1.89 18.86 7.48
CA LYS A 466 1.85 19.70 6.27
C LYS A 466 2.55 21.03 6.45
N ASP A 467 3.18 21.50 5.38
CA ASP A 467 3.65 22.87 5.21
C ASP A 467 2.73 23.61 4.24
N GLU A 468 2.44 24.87 4.54
CA GLU A 468 1.57 25.70 3.71
C GLU A 468 2.33 26.86 3.09
N ILE A 469 2.27 27.00 1.78
CA ILE A 469 2.79 28.12 0.99
C ILE A 469 1.61 28.85 0.38
N ILE A 470 1.46 30.14 0.67
CA ILE A 470 0.40 30.97 0.13
C ILE A 470 1.01 31.95 -0.86
N ILE A 471 0.47 31.99 -2.05
CA ILE A 471 0.84 32.95 -3.09
C ILE A 471 -0.35 33.90 -3.31
N ASN A 472 -0.21 35.14 -2.87
CA ASN A 472 -1.20 36.19 -3.08
C ASN A 472 -0.69 37.14 -4.19
N ASN A 473 -1.41 37.32 -5.28
CA ASN A 473 -1.16 38.36 -6.31
C ASN A 473 0.33 38.61 -6.64
N ASN A 474 1.18 37.57 -6.71
CA ASN A 474 2.62 37.57 -6.93
C ASN A 474 3.54 37.64 -5.69
N GLU A 475 3.03 37.79 -4.50
CA GLU A 475 3.85 37.67 -3.27
C GLU A 475 3.75 36.27 -2.68
N THR A 476 4.89 35.70 -2.31
CA THR A 476 4.96 34.37 -1.69
C THR A 476 5.07 34.53 -0.18
N VAL A 477 4.06 34.12 0.57
CA VAL A 477 4.08 34.07 2.03
C VAL A 477 4.22 32.62 2.49
N ILE A 478 5.33 32.29 3.13
CA ILE A 478 5.54 30.97 3.73
C ILE A 478 5.04 31.02 5.17
N LYS A 479 3.98 30.28 5.47
CA LYS A 479 3.56 30.02 6.85
C LYS A 479 4.25 28.72 7.33
N LYS A 480 5.27 28.88 8.19
CA LYS A 480 5.91 27.76 8.88
C LYS A 480 5.03 27.20 9.98
#